data_6142e847e865e5008d32cf383ec4d541
#
_entry.id   6142e847e865e5008d32cf383ec4d541
#
_cell.length_a   1.000
_cell.length_b   1.000
_cell.length_c   1.000
_cell.angle_alpha   90.00
_cell.angle_beta   90.00
_cell.angle_gamma   90.00
#
_symmetry.space_group_name_H-M   'P 1'
#
loop_
_entity.id
_entity.type
_entity.pdbx_description
1 polymer ?
#
loop_
_entity_poly.entity_id
_entity_poly.type
_entity_poly.pdbx_seq_one_letter_code
_entity_poly.pdbx_strand_id
1 'polypeptide(L)'
;RSGVLISTKSDKKETLPPCKPPTVVETRPRILEADVVRFQNNKEKWVAFVGLLDGHPYEIFTGLQDDDEGILLPKSVTSGRIIKNIDEDGTKRYDFQFENKRGYKTTIEGLSEKFNKEYWNYAKLISGVLRYRMPIEQVIKLVGSLQLNSESINTWKNGVERALKKYIQDGTEAKGKKCPNCGNETLVYQEGCLICTTCGASRCG
;
A
#
# COMPACT_ATOMS: atom_id res chain seq x y z
N ARG A 1 56.28 -44.39 14.99
CA ARG A 1 55.49 -43.37 14.30
C ARG A 1 54.11 -43.32 14.89
N SER A 2 53.84 -42.32 15.71
CA SER A 2 52.49 -42.09 16.23
C SER A 2 51.68 -41.30 15.20
N GLY A 3 50.70 -41.96 14.57
CA GLY A 3 49.73 -41.31 13.71
C GLY A 3 48.70 -40.56 14.55
N VAL A 4 48.63 -39.26 14.41
CA VAL A 4 47.57 -38.45 15.02
C VAL A 4 46.33 -38.60 14.13
N LEU A 5 45.34 -39.34 14.62
CA LEU A 5 44.01 -39.36 14.01
C LEU A 5 43.32 -38.03 14.37
N ILE A 6 43.29 -37.11 13.41
CA ILE A 6 42.45 -35.92 13.52
C ILE A 6 41.03 -36.38 13.26
N SER A 7 40.24 -36.49 14.34
CA SER A 7 38.82 -36.67 14.22
C SER A 7 38.22 -35.35 13.69
N THR A 8 37.89 -35.35 12.41
CA THR A 8 37.03 -34.30 11.86
C THR A 8 35.63 -34.50 12.47
N LYS A 9 35.32 -33.78 13.53
CA LYS A 9 33.94 -33.59 13.92
C LYS A 9 33.22 -32.98 12.69
N SER A 10 32.39 -33.78 12.07
CA SER A 10 31.44 -33.28 11.10
C SER A 10 30.54 -32.31 11.87
N ASP A 11 30.73 -31.02 11.65
CA ASP A 11 29.78 -30.01 12.06
C ASP A 11 28.45 -30.41 11.42
N LYS A 12 27.56 -30.99 12.23
CA LYS A 12 26.18 -31.15 11.85
C LYS A 12 25.68 -29.72 11.66
N LYS A 13 25.61 -29.27 10.38
CA LYS A 13 24.84 -28.08 10.05
C LYS A 13 23.47 -28.26 10.69
N GLU A 14 23.21 -27.51 11.77
CA GLU A 14 21.87 -27.38 12.28
C GLU A 14 21.02 -26.85 11.11
N THR A 15 20.23 -27.71 10.53
CA THR A 15 19.26 -27.33 9.53
C THR A 15 18.23 -26.46 10.27
N LEU A 16 18.24 -25.16 9.97
CA LEU A 16 17.20 -24.26 10.44
C LEU A 16 15.83 -24.88 10.09
N PRO A 17 14.85 -24.81 11.00
CA PRO A 17 13.52 -25.30 10.71
C PRO A 17 13.01 -24.60 9.43
N PRO A 18 12.31 -25.32 8.55
CA PRO A 18 11.80 -24.75 7.33
C PRO A 18 10.94 -23.52 7.66
N CYS A 19 11.23 -22.42 6.99
CA CYS A 19 10.40 -21.23 7.05
C CYS A 19 8.96 -21.62 6.76
N LYS A 20 8.02 -21.26 7.61
CA LYS A 20 6.60 -21.47 7.30
C LYS A 20 6.32 -20.77 5.97
N PRO A 21 5.74 -21.45 4.97
CA PRO A 21 5.40 -20.81 3.72
C PRO A 21 4.46 -19.62 4.00
N PRO A 22 4.59 -18.52 3.25
CA PRO A 22 3.64 -17.41 3.38
C PRO A 22 2.23 -17.94 3.18
N THR A 23 1.32 -17.50 4.03
CA THR A 23 -0.01 -18.10 4.20
C THR A 23 -0.86 -18.03 2.93
N VAL A 24 -0.61 -17.10 2.03
CA VAL A 24 -1.26 -17.02 0.72
C VAL A 24 -0.41 -16.18 -0.24
N VAL A 25 0.06 -16.79 -1.31
CA VAL A 25 0.45 -16.07 -2.53
C VAL A 25 -0.62 -16.35 -3.56
N GLU A 26 -1.61 -15.48 -3.62
CA GLU A 26 -2.64 -15.59 -4.64
C GLU A 26 -2.09 -15.06 -5.97
N THR A 27 -2.40 -15.75 -7.05
CA THR A 27 -2.10 -15.25 -8.39
C THR A 27 -2.97 -14.01 -8.65
N ARG A 28 -2.34 -12.91 -9.03
CA ARG A 28 -3.06 -11.68 -9.32
C ARG A 28 -4.03 -11.90 -10.49
N PRO A 29 -5.33 -11.66 -10.31
CA PRO A 29 -6.27 -11.61 -11.43
C PRO A 29 -5.87 -10.51 -12.42
N ARG A 30 -6.26 -10.66 -13.67
CA ARG A 30 -6.00 -9.63 -14.69
C ARG A 30 -6.62 -8.29 -14.32
N ILE A 31 -7.82 -8.30 -13.75
CA ILE A 31 -8.59 -7.12 -13.39
C ILE A 31 -8.83 -7.13 -11.88
N LEU A 32 -8.50 -6.01 -11.23
CA LEU A 32 -8.82 -5.75 -9.83
C LEU A 32 -9.74 -4.54 -9.73
N GLU A 33 -10.75 -4.63 -8.89
CA GLU A 33 -11.49 -3.44 -8.46
C GLU A 33 -10.54 -2.49 -7.74
N ALA A 34 -10.74 -1.20 -7.89
CA ALA A 34 -9.84 -0.21 -7.31
C ALA A 34 -10.60 0.97 -6.72
N ASP A 35 -10.11 1.44 -5.59
CA ASP A 35 -10.51 2.71 -5.00
C ASP A 35 -9.55 3.82 -5.40
N VAL A 36 -10.10 5.01 -5.54
CA VAL A 36 -9.36 6.22 -5.89
C VAL A 36 -9.32 7.15 -4.70
N VAL A 37 -8.12 7.49 -4.25
CA VAL A 37 -7.91 8.43 -3.14
C VAL A 37 -7.03 9.58 -3.61
N ARG A 38 -7.48 10.80 -3.41
CA ARG A 38 -6.74 12.01 -3.77
C ARG A 38 -6.04 12.58 -2.56
N PHE A 39 -4.85 13.08 -2.77
CA PHE A 39 -4.05 13.72 -1.72
C PHE A 39 -3.16 14.82 -2.30
N GLN A 40 -2.52 15.58 -1.43
CA GLN A 40 -1.51 16.55 -1.82
C GLN A 40 -0.11 16.02 -1.46
N ASN A 41 0.82 16.24 -2.37
CA ASN A 41 2.25 15.99 -2.15
C ASN A 41 3.01 17.23 -2.60
N ASN A 42 3.63 17.96 -1.65
CA ASN A 42 4.37 19.21 -1.93
C ASN A 42 3.57 20.23 -2.76
N LYS A 43 2.33 20.51 -2.38
CA LYS A 43 1.40 21.42 -3.08
C LYS A 43 0.89 20.91 -4.43
N GLU A 44 1.36 19.78 -4.92
CA GLU A 44 0.84 19.15 -6.12
C GLU A 44 -0.35 18.23 -5.78
N LYS A 45 -1.27 18.11 -6.73
CA LYS A 45 -2.39 17.17 -6.61
C LYS A 45 -1.94 15.80 -7.07
N TRP A 46 -2.11 14.82 -6.19
CA TRP A 46 -1.77 13.42 -6.44
C TRP A 46 -2.98 12.53 -6.28
N VAL A 47 -2.88 11.34 -6.84
CA VAL A 47 -3.90 10.30 -6.75
C VAL A 47 -3.25 8.97 -6.41
N ALA A 48 -3.94 8.21 -5.57
CA ALA A 48 -3.61 6.81 -5.30
C ALA A 48 -4.73 5.91 -5.82
N PHE A 49 -4.34 4.86 -6.53
CA PHE A 49 -5.22 3.75 -6.90
C PHE A 49 -4.90 2.58 -5.99
N VAL A 50 -5.86 2.12 -5.23
CA VAL A 50 -5.73 0.94 -4.37
C VAL A 50 -6.48 -0.21 -5.02
N GLY A 51 -5.74 -1.16 -5.57
CA GLY A 51 -6.30 -2.39 -6.13
C GLY A 51 -6.72 -3.35 -5.02
N LEU A 52 -7.92 -3.89 -5.14
CA LEU A 52 -8.53 -4.74 -4.13
C LEU A 52 -8.68 -6.17 -4.64
N LEU A 53 -8.31 -7.13 -3.81
CA LEU A 53 -8.62 -8.54 -4.01
C LEU A 53 -9.50 -9.02 -2.85
N ASP A 54 -10.72 -9.43 -3.16
CA ASP A 54 -11.73 -9.82 -2.16
C ASP A 54 -11.95 -8.75 -1.07
N GLY A 55 -11.94 -7.48 -1.48
CA GLY A 55 -12.09 -6.33 -0.59
C GLY A 55 -10.85 -5.94 0.22
N HIS A 56 -9.74 -6.66 0.08
CA HIS A 56 -8.47 -6.34 0.74
C HIS A 56 -7.50 -5.63 -0.19
N PRO A 57 -6.77 -4.62 0.29
CA PRO A 57 -5.72 -4.00 -0.50
C PRO A 57 -4.68 -5.01 -0.97
N TYR A 58 -4.47 -5.07 -2.28
CA TYR A 58 -3.54 -5.97 -2.93
C TYR A 58 -2.38 -5.23 -3.58
N GLU A 59 -2.65 -4.05 -4.13
CA GLU A 59 -1.66 -3.20 -4.76
C GLU A 59 -2.03 -1.73 -4.63
N ILE A 60 -1.03 -0.87 -4.74
CA ILE A 60 -1.21 0.57 -4.75
C ILE A 60 -0.35 1.18 -5.85
N PHE A 61 -0.91 2.15 -6.56
CA PHE A 61 -0.21 3.00 -7.52
C PHE A 61 -0.48 4.45 -7.18
N THR A 62 0.55 5.27 -7.23
CA THR A 62 0.42 6.71 -6.96
C THR A 62 1.02 7.53 -8.08
N GLY A 63 0.40 8.64 -8.39
CA GLY A 63 0.88 9.51 -9.43
C GLY A 63 0.33 10.93 -9.36
N LEU A 64 0.96 11.81 -10.12
CA LEU A 64 0.57 13.19 -10.25
C LEU A 64 -0.72 13.31 -11.04
N GLN A 65 -1.66 14.09 -10.53
CA GLN A 65 -2.88 14.46 -11.23
C GLN A 65 -2.66 15.82 -11.89
N ASP A 66 -2.25 15.80 -13.15
CA ASP A 66 -1.94 16.97 -13.95
C ASP A 66 -2.26 16.69 -15.43
N ASP A 67 -2.62 17.73 -16.17
CA ASP A 67 -3.00 17.61 -17.57
C ASP A 67 -1.80 17.30 -18.48
N ASP A 68 -0.62 17.78 -18.13
CA ASP A 68 0.59 17.69 -18.98
C ASP A 68 1.55 16.58 -18.51
N GLU A 69 1.82 16.50 -17.21
CA GLU A 69 2.86 15.63 -16.64
C GLU A 69 2.32 14.40 -15.91
N GLY A 70 1.04 14.28 -15.76
CA GLY A 70 0.39 13.22 -15.00
C GLY A 70 -0.81 12.62 -15.71
N ILE A 71 -1.84 12.34 -14.94
CA ILE A 71 -3.11 11.85 -15.45
C ILE A 71 -4.22 12.84 -15.18
N LEU A 72 -5.19 12.89 -16.09
CA LEU A 72 -6.42 13.65 -15.91
C LEU A 72 -7.51 12.72 -15.44
N LEU A 73 -8.04 12.98 -14.25
CA LEU A 73 -9.09 12.18 -13.64
C LEU A 73 -10.23 13.07 -13.14
N PRO A 74 -11.47 12.90 -13.64
CA PRO A 74 -12.61 13.66 -13.16
C PRO A 74 -12.80 13.53 -11.65
N LYS A 75 -13.14 14.63 -10.97
CA LYS A 75 -13.33 14.66 -9.51
C LYS A 75 -14.40 13.70 -9.01
N SER A 76 -15.36 13.36 -9.84
CA SER A 76 -16.44 12.42 -9.51
C SER A 76 -16.01 10.94 -9.46
N VAL A 77 -14.82 10.62 -9.98
CA VAL A 77 -14.33 9.24 -10.01
C VAL A 77 -13.70 8.90 -8.67
N THR A 78 -14.31 7.98 -7.94
CA THR A 78 -13.85 7.49 -6.63
C THR A 78 -13.52 6.00 -6.66
N SER A 79 -13.84 5.30 -7.75
CA SER A 79 -13.57 3.89 -7.94
C SER A 79 -13.40 3.57 -9.42
N GLY A 80 -12.85 2.42 -9.69
CA GLY A 80 -12.65 1.90 -11.04
C GLY A 80 -12.01 0.53 -11.01
N ARG A 81 -11.21 0.24 -12.03
CA ARG A 81 -10.53 -1.04 -12.20
C ARG A 81 -9.09 -0.84 -12.62
N ILE A 82 -8.20 -1.65 -12.08
CA ILE A 82 -6.81 -1.75 -12.56
C ILE A 82 -6.69 -3.01 -13.41
N ILE A 83 -6.31 -2.82 -14.67
CA ILE A 83 -6.18 -3.89 -15.65
C ILE A 83 -4.69 -4.11 -15.92
N LYS A 84 -4.22 -5.33 -15.68
CA LYS A 84 -2.87 -5.76 -16.03
C LYS A 84 -2.89 -6.40 -17.40
N ASN A 85 -2.23 -5.78 -18.36
CA ASN A 85 -2.00 -6.32 -19.68
C ASN A 85 -0.55 -6.83 -19.80
N ILE A 86 -0.37 -7.92 -20.52
CA ILE A 86 0.94 -8.46 -20.86
C ILE A 86 1.06 -8.40 -22.37
N ASP A 87 2.03 -7.61 -22.85
CA ASP A 87 2.30 -7.49 -24.28
C ASP A 87 2.97 -8.76 -24.83
N GLU A 88 3.08 -8.86 -26.16
CA GLU A 88 3.67 -10.04 -26.84
C GLU A 88 5.11 -10.31 -26.43
N ASP A 89 5.86 -9.26 -26.08
CA ASP A 89 7.24 -9.35 -25.58
C ASP A 89 7.34 -9.66 -24.07
N GLY A 90 6.22 -9.89 -23.40
CA GLY A 90 6.15 -10.13 -21.95
C GLY A 90 6.17 -8.87 -21.08
N THR A 91 6.20 -7.66 -21.67
CA THR A 91 6.13 -6.41 -20.93
C THR A 91 4.78 -6.23 -20.27
N LYS A 92 4.78 -5.90 -18.99
CA LYS A 92 3.58 -5.67 -18.20
C LYS A 92 3.16 -4.21 -18.30
N ARG A 93 1.89 -3.99 -18.63
CA ARG A 93 1.26 -2.67 -18.65
C ARG A 93 0.08 -2.66 -17.70
N TYR A 94 -0.02 -1.61 -16.89
CA TYR A 94 -1.14 -1.39 -15.98
C TYR A 94 -1.96 -0.21 -16.47
N ASP A 95 -3.27 -0.43 -16.62
CA ASP A 95 -4.23 0.56 -17.05
C ASP A 95 -5.26 0.79 -15.95
N PHE A 96 -5.79 2.00 -15.86
CA PHE A 96 -6.91 2.31 -14.98
C PHE A 96 -8.15 2.62 -15.81
N GLN A 97 -9.23 1.90 -15.57
CA GLN A 97 -10.52 2.07 -16.25
C GLN A 97 -11.57 2.54 -15.25
N PHE A 98 -12.33 3.55 -15.62
CA PHE A 98 -13.46 4.04 -14.85
C PHE A 98 -14.68 4.30 -15.73
N GLU A 99 -15.85 4.35 -15.10
CA GLU A 99 -17.10 4.73 -15.76
C GLU A 99 -17.48 6.15 -15.38
N ASN A 100 -17.94 6.92 -16.38
CA ASN A 100 -18.52 8.23 -16.11
C ASN A 100 -19.99 8.07 -15.66
N LYS A 101 -20.62 9.20 -15.30
CA LYS A 101 -22.03 9.20 -14.85
C LYS A 101 -23.03 8.64 -15.89
N ARG A 102 -22.65 8.60 -17.16
CA ARG A 102 -23.47 8.07 -18.27
C ARG A 102 -23.20 6.60 -18.58
N GLY A 103 -22.31 5.94 -17.82
CA GLY A 103 -21.94 4.55 -18.01
C GLY A 103 -20.88 4.31 -19.11
N TYR A 104 -20.28 5.35 -19.68
CA TYR A 104 -19.20 5.21 -20.63
C TYR A 104 -17.89 4.90 -19.91
N LYS A 105 -17.20 3.88 -20.40
CA LYS A 105 -15.89 3.46 -19.88
C LYS A 105 -14.78 4.29 -20.50
N THR A 106 -13.91 4.82 -19.67
CA THR A 106 -12.70 5.52 -20.07
C THR A 106 -11.50 4.78 -19.49
N THR A 107 -10.48 4.54 -20.29
CA THR A 107 -9.26 3.84 -19.88
C THR A 107 -8.06 4.76 -19.97
N ILE A 108 -7.31 4.87 -18.88
CA ILE A 108 -6.01 5.52 -18.84
C ILE A 108 -4.97 4.42 -18.99
N GLU A 109 -4.29 4.39 -20.13
CA GLU A 109 -3.33 3.35 -20.44
C GLU A 109 -1.93 3.71 -19.95
N GLY A 110 -1.19 2.67 -19.54
CA GLY A 110 0.23 2.80 -19.24
C GLY A 110 0.54 3.65 -18.02
N LEU A 111 -0.01 3.33 -16.87
CA LEU A 111 0.23 4.07 -15.62
C LEU A 111 1.73 4.19 -15.29
N SER A 112 2.52 3.16 -15.53
CA SER A 112 3.96 3.16 -15.27
C SER A 112 4.74 4.20 -16.09
N GLU A 113 4.23 4.56 -17.26
CA GLU A 113 4.84 5.57 -18.13
C GLU A 113 4.46 7.00 -17.75
N LYS A 114 3.28 7.14 -17.11
CA LYS A 114 2.71 8.42 -16.71
C LYS A 114 3.10 8.84 -15.29
N PHE A 115 3.52 7.90 -14.48
CA PHE A 115 3.87 8.14 -13.09
C PHE A 115 5.37 8.26 -12.89
N ASN A 116 5.78 9.07 -11.93
CA ASN A 116 7.18 9.22 -11.53
C ASN A 116 7.75 7.86 -11.10
N LYS A 117 8.88 7.47 -11.69
CA LYS A 117 9.49 6.14 -11.50
C LYS A 117 9.94 5.87 -10.06
N GLU A 118 10.41 6.87 -9.34
CA GLU A 118 10.83 6.71 -7.95
C GLU A 118 9.63 6.31 -7.07
N TYR A 119 8.54 7.06 -7.15
CA TYR A 119 7.32 6.74 -6.41
C TYR A 119 6.63 5.48 -6.91
N TRP A 120 6.74 5.18 -8.20
CA TRP A 120 6.31 3.90 -8.76
C TRP A 120 7.03 2.72 -8.10
N ASN A 121 8.34 2.84 -7.90
CA ASN A 121 9.14 1.80 -7.23
C ASN A 121 8.77 1.66 -5.76
N TYR A 122 8.55 2.74 -5.02
CA TYR A 122 8.08 2.68 -3.64
C TYR A 122 6.71 1.99 -3.56
N ALA A 123 5.79 2.36 -4.42
CA ALA A 123 4.47 1.75 -4.50
C ALA A 123 4.55 0.25 -4.86
N LYS A 124 5.46 -0.12 -5.73
CA LYS A 124 5.73 -1.52 -6.08
C LYS A 124 6.18 -2.35 -4.87
N LEU A 125 7.08 -1.81 -4.04
CA LEU A 125 7.51 -2.46 -2.80
C LEU A 125 6.37 -2.57 -1.78
N ILE A 126 5.57 -1.52 -1.63
CA ILE A 126 4.38 -1.53 -0.76
C ILE A 126 3.37 -2.57 -1.26
N SER A 127 3.13 -2.63 -2.56
CA SER A 127 2.27 -3.65 -3.17
C SER A 127 2.78 -5.07 -2.86
N GLY A 128 4.10 -5.25 -2.85
CA GLY A 128 4.72 -6.52 -2.45
C GLY A 128 4.33 -6.96 -1.04
N VAL A 129 4.40 -6.07 -0.05
CA VAL A 129 4.01 -6.41 1.33
C VAL A 129 2.49 -6.57 1.49
N LEU A 130 1.68 -5.84 0.72
CA LEU A 130 0.23 -6.00 0.71
C LEU A 130 -0.20 -7.38 0.21
N ARG A 131 0.46 -7.91 -0.82
CA ARG A 131 0.20 -9.26 -1.37
C ARG A 131 0.40 -10.36 -0.35
N TYR A 132 1.39 -10.19 0.53
CA TYR A 132 1.66 -11.14 1.61
C TYR A 132 0.83 -10.86 2.86
N ARG A 133 -0.22 -10.02 2.72
CA ARG A 133 -1.19 -9.70 3.76
C ARG A 133 -0.57 -9.18 5.07
N MET A 134 0.45 -8.35 4.94
CA MET A 134 0.90 -7.58 6.09
C MET A 134 -0.29 -6.77 6.61
N PRO A 135 -0.59 -6.79 7.92
CA PRO A 135 -1.66 -5.98 8.48
C PRO A 135 -1.54 -4.51 8.07
N ILE A 136 -2.63 -3.88 7.67
CA ILE A 136 -2.61 -2.52 7.09
C ILE A 136 -1.99 -1.50 8.04
N GLU A 137 -2.26 -1.60 9.35
CA GLU A 137 -1.64 -0.74 10.36
C GLU A 137 -0.11 -0.91 10.40
N GLN A 138 0.41 -2.09 10.10
CA GLN A 138 1.85 -2.34 10.01
C GLN A 138 2.43 -1.79 8.70
N VAL A 139 1.70 -1.86 7.60
CA VAL A 139 2.09 -1.25 6.33
C VAL A 139 2.20 0.26 6.48
N ILE A 140 1.23 0.89 7.12
CA ILE A 140 1.21 2.33 7.40
C ILE A 140 2.42 2.72 8.28
N LYS A 141 2.71 1.94 9.31
CA LYS A 141 3.88 2.16 10.17
C LYS A 141 5.18 2.04 9.39
N LEU A 142 5.28 1.04 8.52
CA LEU A 142 6.45 0.86 7.65
C LEU A 142 6.64 2.06 6.73
N VAL A 143 5.58 2.49 6.04
CA VAL A 143 5.64 3.66 5.16
C VAL A 143 6.01 4.92 5.93
N GLY A 144 5.43 5.13 7.11
CA GLY A 144 5.76 6.26 7.98
C GLY A 144 7.22 6.30 8.43
N SER A 145 7.89 5.15 8.49
CA SER A 145 9.31 5.05 8.85
C SER A 145 10.28 5.40 7.72
N LEU A 146 9.80 5.49 6.48
CA LEU A 146 10.65 5.82 5.34
C LEU A 146 11.15 7.26 5.45
N GLN A 147 12.42 7.45 5.15
CA GLN A 147 13.04 8.77 5.10
C GLN A 147 13.14 9.20 3.63
N LEU A 148 12.30 10.13 3.25
CA LEU A 148 12.27 10.70 1.91
C LEU A 148 12.88 12.11 1.95
N ASN A 149 13.40 12.58 0.82
CA ASN A 149 14.10 13.86 0.73
C ASN A 149 13.22 15.09 0.99
N SER A 150 11.91 14.92 0.98
CA SER A 150 10.95 15.99 1.20
C SER A 150 10.05 15.66 2.39
N GLU A 151 10.24 16.38 3.49
CA GLU A 151 9.42 16.24 4.69
C GLU A 151 8.55 17.48 4.90
N SER A 152 7.52 17.62 4.09
CA SER A 152 6.47 18.59 4.33
C SER A 152 5.27 17.93 5.03
N ILE A 153 4.36 18.75 5.60
CA ILE A 153 3.13 18.26 6.26
C ILE A 153 2.28 17.42 5.29
N ASN A 154 2.22 17.85 4.04
CA ASN A 154 1.54 17.12 2.98
C ASN A 154 2.59 16.36 2.17
N THR A 155 2.85 15.12 2.55
CA THR A 155 3.84 14.27 1.92
C THR A 155 3.18 13.09 1.23
N TRP A 156 3.95 12.44 0.37
CA TRP A 156 3.55 11.17 -0.24
C TRP A 156 3.23 10.09 0.81
N LYS A 157 3.99 10.03 1.90
CA LYS A 157 3.72 9.09 3.01
C LYS A 157 2.33 9.29 3.61
N ASN A 158 1.94 10.53 3.87
CA ASN A 158 0.61 10.87 4.37
C ASN A 158 -0.49 10.50 3.37
N GLY A 159 -0.21 10.64 2.09
CA GLY A 159 -1.11 10.22 1.01
C GLY A 159 -1.33 8.71 0.99
N VAL A 160 -0.28 7.93 1.12
CA VAL A 160 -0.37 6.46 1.20
C VAL A 160 -1.12 6.03 2.47
N GLU A 161 -0.82 6.63 3.61
CA GLU A 161 -1.55 6.37 4.85
C GLU A 161 -3.05 6.67 4.67
N ARG A 162 -3.39 7.81 4.10
CA ARG A 162 -4.77 8.18 3.81
C ARG A 162 -5.47 7.18 2.90
N ALA A 163 -4.77 6.66 1.90
CA ALA A 163 -5.32 5.68 0.97
C ALA A 163 -5.57 4.31 1.62
N LEU A 164 -4.77 3.91 2.59
CA LEU A 164 -4.81 2.58 3.19
C LEU A 164 -5.58 2.50 4.51
N LYS A 165 -5.64 3.59 5.30
CA LYS A 165 -6.18 3.53 6.67
C LYS A 165 -7.64 3.09 6.76
N LYS A 166 -8.45 3.35 5.74
CA LYS A 166 -9.86 2.93 5.72
C LYS A 166 -10.06 1.40 5.66
N TYR A 167 -9.02 0.65 5.30
CA TYR A 167 -9.04 -0.80 5.26
C TYR A 167 -8.57 -1.45 6.55
N ILE A 168 -8.21 -0.68 7.56
CA ILE A 168 -7.93 -1.20 8.90
C ILE A 168 -9.24 -1.67 9.50
N GLN A 169 -9.24 -2.90 10.00
CA GLN A 169 -10.41 -3.48 10.63
C GLN A 169 -10.85 -2.64 11.84
N ASP A 170 -12.16 -2.38 11.95
CA ASP A 170 -12.74 -1.66 13.07
C ASP A 170 -12.43 -2.35 14.40
N GLY A 171 -12.08 -1.57 15.42
CA GLY A 171 -11.67 -2.05 16.71
C GLY A 171 -10.20 -2.42 16.84
N THR A 172 -9.40 -2.30 15.78
CA THR A 172 -7.95 -2.52 15.86
C THR A 172 -7.31 -1.46 16.76
N GLU A 173 -6.54 -1.91 17.75
CA GLU A 173 -5.83 -1.02 18.65
C GLU A 173 -4.69 -0.27 17.94
N ALA A 174 -4.62 1.03 18.13
CA ALA A 174 -3.51 1.86 17.68
C ALA A 174 -2.38 1.84 18.73
N LYS A 175 -1.60 0.76 18.74
CA LYS A 175 -0.52 0.58 19.72
C LYS A 175 0.52 1.70 19.62
N GLY A 176 0.96 2.20 20.77
CA GLY A 176 1.99 3.23 20.87
C GLY A 176 1.50 4.65 20.59
N LYS A 177 0.22 4.85 20.33
CA LYS A 177 -0.40 6.18 20.17
C LYS A 177 -1.20 6.57 21.41
N LYS A 178 -0.97 7.77 21.91
CA LYS A 178 -1.72 8.35 23.03
C LYS A 178 -2.83 9.27 22.52
N CYS A 179 -3.98 9.23 23.18
CA CYS A 179 -5.05 10.16 22.89
C CYS A 179 -4.58 11.60 23.19
N PRO A 180 -4.66 12.53 22.24
CA PRO A 180 -4.23 13.91 22.46
C PRO A 180 -5.14 14.66 23.46
N ASN A 181 -6.34 14.15 23.72
CA ASN A 181 -7.30 14.76 24.64
C ASN A 181 -7.12 14.29 26.09
N CYS A 182 -7.03 12.99 26.34
CA CYS A 182 -6.93 12.44 27.69
C CYS A 182 -5.58 11.77 28.03
N GLY A 183 -4.70 11.60 27.06
CA GLY A 183 -3.37 11.02 27.24
C GLY A 183 -3.31 9.51 27.40
N ASN A 184 -4.45 8.81 27.39
CA ASN A 184 -4.50 7.36 27.52
C ASN A 184 -4.14 6.65 26.20
N GLU A 185 -3.55 5.48 26.30
CA GLU A 185 -3.24 4.60 25.13
C GLU A 185 -4.43 3.71 24.78
N THR A 186 -5.59 4.30 24.59
CA THR A 186 -6.87 3.61 24.34
C THR A 186 -7.49 4.00 23.00
N LEU A 187 -6.64 4.35 22.03
CA LEU A 187 -7.10 4.64 20.68
C LEU A 187 -7.33 3.36 19.87
N VAL A 188 -8.46 3.29 19.20
CA VAL A 188 -8.82 2.22 18.28
C VAL A 188 -9.20 2.82 16.92
N TYR A 189 -9.04 2.03 15.86
CA TYR A 189 -9.50 2.40 14.52
C TYR A 189 -10.98 2.07 14.36
N GLN A 190 -11.73 3.01 13.79
CA GLN A 190 -13.10 2.79 13.36
C GLN A 190 -13.37 3.60 12.08
N GLU A 191 -13.73 2.90 11.01
CA GLU A 191 -13.93 3.48 9.68
C GLU A 191 -12.74 4.35 9.19
N GLY A 192 -11.53 3.93 9.52
CA GLY A 192 -10.29 4.66 9.22
C GLY A 192 -9.99 5.84 10.14
N CYS A 193 -10.85 6.13 11.10
CA CYS A 193 -10.65 7.18 12.11
C CYS A 193 -10.08 6.58 13.40
N LEU A 194 -9.38 7.40 14.19
CA LEU A 194 -8.95 7.05 15.54
C LEU A 194 -9.99 7.53 16.56
N ILE A 195 -10.47 6.61 17.37
CA ILE A 195 -11.43 6.90 18.45
C ILE A 195 -10.84 6.48 19.78
N CYS A 196 -10.86 7.36 20.77
CA CYS A 196 -10.47 7.03 22.13
C CYS A 196 -11.62 6.33 22.86
N THR A 197 -11.40 5.10 23.34
CA THR A 197 -12.40 4.36 24.10
C THR A 197 -12.62 4.89 25.51
N THR A 198 -11.70 5.70 26.03
CA THR A 198 -11.79 6.29 27.38
C THR A 198 -12.57 7.59 27.38
N CYS A 199 -12.26 8.54 26.51
CA CYS A 199 -12.88 9.87 26.51
C CYS A 199 -13.83 10.14 25.32
N GLY A 200 -13.89 9.23 24.35
CA GLY A 200 -14.73 9.37 23.17
C GLY A 200 -14.21 10.36 22.11
N ALA A 201 -13.02 10.95 22.32
CA ALA A 201 -12.44 11.84 21.33
C ALA A 201 -12.21 11.09 20.01
N SER A 202 -12.55 11.72 18.89
CA SER A 202 -12.42 11.17 17.55
C SER A 202 -11.50 12.05 16.70
N ARG A 203 -10.63 11.43 15.94
CA ARG A 203 -9.75 12.11 14.98
C ARG A 203 -9.80 11.37 13.64
N CYS A 204 -10.40 12.06 12.66
CA CYS A 204 -10.42 11.64 11.26
C CYS A 204 -9.54 12.58 10.44
N GLY A 205 -8.66 12.04 9.66
CA GLY A 205 -7.91 12.92 8.78
C GLY A 205 -6.53 12.49 8.50
#